data_e4bff25a755f36f12176374edc45a81d
#
_entry.id   e4bff25a755f36f12176374edc45a81d
#
_cell.length_a   1.000
_cell.length_b   1.000
_cell.length_c   1.000
_cell.angle_alpha   90.00
_cell.angle_beta   90.00
_cell.angle_gamma   90.00
#
_symmetry.space_group_name_H-M   'P 1'
#
loop_
_entity.id
_entity.type
_entity.pdbx_description
1 polymer ?
#
loop_
_entity_poly.entity_id
_entity_poly.type
_entity_poly.pdbx_seq_one_letter_code
_entity_poly.pdbx_strand_id
1 'polypeptide(L)' 'MEEVIRRVSEQEPVRIPKEVLEDLESVRRYTRAEVLDIPTIRHVAMERGKPALVVWIDKHEQEYGQGLLNGFQAED' A
#
# COMPACT_ATOMS: atom_id res chain seq x y z
N MET A 1 20.29 -19.96 10.85
CA MET A 1 20.84 -19.28 9.66
C MET A 1 19.81 -19.09 8.57
N GLU A 2 19.23 -20.19 8.14
CA GLU A 2 18.24 -20.12 7.09
C GLU A 2 17.04 -19.31 7.49
N GLU A 3 16.67 -19.36 8.75
CA GLU A 3 15.54 -18.61 9.22
C GLU A 3 15.75 -17.12 9.10
N VAL A 4 16.97 -16.69 9.30
CA VAL A 4 17.30 -15.27 9.17
C VAL A 4 17.10 -14.83 7.73
N ILE A 5 17.50 -15.67 6.80
CA ILE A 5 17.34 -15.36 5.38
C ILE A 5 15.87 -15.25 5.02
N ARG A 6 15.05 -16.15 5.54
CA ARG A 6 13.62 -16.09 5.28
C ARG A 6 13.01 -14.80 5.79
N ARG A 7 13.42 -14.37 6.97
CA ARG A 7 12.87 -13.15 7.53
C ARG A 7 13.19 -11.95 6.67
N VAL A 8 14.38 -11.93 6.12
CA VAL A 8 14.76 -10.86 5.22
C VAL A 8 13.85 -10.84 4.01
N SER A 9 13.58 -12.02 3.44
CA SER A 9 12.65 -12.11 2.32
C SER A 9 11.27 -11.61 2.67
N GLU A 10 10.80 -11.97 3.85
CA GLU A 10 9.46 -11.61 4.26
C GLU A 10 9.32 -10.12 4.51
N GLN A 11 10.43 -9.42 4.66
CA GLN A 11 10.41 -7.98 4.90
C GLN A 11 10.64 -7.15 3.65
N GLU A 12 10.61 -7.79 2.51
CA GLU A 12 10.76 -7.05 1.27
C GLU A 12 9.55 -6.15 1.03
N PRO A 13 9.78 -4.97 0.40
CA PRO A 13 8.66 -4.08 0.10
C PRO A 13 7.66 -4.74 -0.84
N VAL A 14 6.43 -4.34 -0.71
CA VAL A 14 5.37 -4.81 -1.59
C VAL A 14 5.45 -4.04 -2.90
N ARG A 15 5.46 -4.77 -4.02
CA ARG A 15 5.52 -4.14 -5.33
C ARG A 15 4.12 -3.87 -5.83
N ILE A 16 3.88 -2.64 -6.22
CA ILE A 16 2.58 -2.21 -6.72
C ILE A 16 2.80 -1.39 -7.98
N PRO A 17 1.77 -1.31 -8.84
CA PRO A 17 1.91 -0.49 -10.04
C PRO A 17 2.29 0.94 -9.69
N LYS A 18 3.12 1.54 -10.53
CA LYS A 18 3.62 2.88 -10.28
C LYS A 18 2.48 3.87 -10.07
N GLU A 19 1.45 3.77 -10.86
CA GLU A 19 0.30 4.65 -10.75
C GLU A 19 -0.36 4.54 -9.38
N VAL A 20 -0.50 3.30 -8.89
CA VAL A 20 -1.10 3.07 -7.59
C VAL A 20 -0.21 3.63 -6.49
N LEU A 21 1.09 3.46 -6.63
CA LEU A 21 2.02 4.01 -5.64
C LEU A 21 1.93 5.52 -5.57
N GLU A 22 1.88 6.19 -6.71
CA GLU A 22 1.77 7.64 -6.74
C GLU A 22 0.46 8.09 -6.09
N ASP A 23 -0.62 7.38 -6.39
CA ASP A 23 -1.91 7.70 -5.80
C ASP A 23 -1.88 7.50 -4.28
N LEU A 24 -1.26 6.42 -3.84
CA LEU A 24 -1.16 6.13 -2.42
C LEU A 24 -0.36 7.21 -1.70
N GLU A 25 0.74 7.63 -2.28
CA GLU A 25 1.54 8.69 -1.67
C GLU A 25 0.79 10.00 -1.59
N SER A 26 0.00 10.30 -2.62
CA SER A 26 -0.82 11.51 -2.62
C SER A 26 -1.84 11.47 -1.49
N VAL A 27 -2.51 10.33 -1.32
CA VAL A 27 -3.51 10.19 -0.28
C VAL A 27 -2.86 10.26 1.11
N ARG A 28 -1.68 9.66 1.27
CA ARG A 28 -1.00 9.68 2.56
C ARG A 28 -0.56 11.08 2.97
N ARG A 29 -0.26 11.93 2.00
CA ARG A 29 0.03 13.33 2.32
C ARG A 29 -1.22 14.06 2.79
N TYR A 30 -2.35 13.70 2.21
CA TYR A 30 -3.60 14.35 2.50
C TYR A 30 -4.11 13.94 3.87
N THR A 31 -4.05 12.65 4.18
CA THR A 31 -4.49 12.17 5.48
C THR A 31 -3.33 11.46 6.16
N ARG A 32 -2.98 11.91 7.34
CA ARG A 32 -1.80 11.37 7.99
C ARG A 32 -2.08 10.19 8.87
N ALA A 33 -3.26 10.14 9.43
CA ALA A 33 -3.46 9.33 10.59
C ALA A 33 -4.02 7.96 10.29
N GLU A 34 -4.82 7.85 9.28
CA GLU A 34 -5.69 6.70 9.18
C GLU A 34 -5.32 5.74 8.06
N VAL A 35 -4.04 5.72 7.70
CA VAL A 35 -3.61 4.85 6.60
C VAL A 35 -3.73 3.38 6.94
N LEU A 36 -3.78 3.03 8.24
CA LEU A 36 -3.94 1.64 8.65
C LEU A 36 -5.36 1.14 8.47
N ASP A 37 -6.31 2.04 8.37
CA ASP A 37 -7.71 1.69 8.30
C ASP A 37 -8.13 1.62 6.84
N ILE A 38 -8.28 0.41 6.33
CA ILE A 38 -8.59 0.21 4.91
C ILE A 38 -9.86 0.93 4.48
N PRO A 39 -10.98 0.86 5.21
CA PRO A 39 -12.16 1.63 4.79
C PRO A 39 -11.90 3.13 4.70
N THR A 40 -11.11 3.67 5.61
CA THR A 40 -10.82 5.08 5.60
C THR A 40 -9.95 5.48 4.42
N ILE A 41 -8.87 4.75 4.18
CA ILE A 41 -7.99 5.07 3.06
C ILE A 41 -8.73 4.92 1.73
N ARG A 42 -9.59 3.93 1.64
CA ARG A 42 -10.38 3.71 0.45
C ARG A 42 -11.36 4.87 0.22
N HIS A 43 -12.01 5.33 1.28
CA HIS A 43 -12.93 6.46 1.19
C HIS A 43 -12.20 7.73 0.73
N VAL A 44 -11.04 8.01 1.31
CA VAL A 44 -10.27 9.18 0.93
C VAL A 44 -9.83 9.07 -0.52
N ALA A 45 -9.41 7.87 -0.94
CA ALA A 45 -9.00 7.67 -2.32
C ALA A 45 -10.14 7.95 -3.28
N MET A 46 -11.34 7.53 -2.93
CA MET A 46 -12.52 7.81 -3.75
C MET A 46 -12.80 9.31 -3.83
N GLU A 47 -12.72 10.00 -2.70
CA GLU A 47 -12.98 11.43 -2.67
C GLU A 47 -11.93 12.21 -3.44
N ARG A 48 -10.70 11.72 -3.45
CA ARG A 48 -9.62 12.40 -4.15
C ARG A 48 -9.52 12.01 -5.62
N GLY A 49 -10.43 11.16 -6.09
CA GLY A 49 -10.43 10.78 -7.50
C GLY A 49 -9.29 9.86 -7.87
N LYS A 50 -9.01 8.86 -7.02
CA LYS A 50 -7.95 7.90 -7.25
C LYS A 50 -8.53 6.49 -7.43
N PRO A 51 -9.26 6.26 -8.54
CA PRO A 51 -9.94 4.96 -8.69
C PRO A 51 -8.99 3.78 -8.81
N ALA A 52 -7.82 3.97 -9.39
CA ALA A 52 -6.87 2.86 -9.51
C ALA A 52 -6.44 2.36 -8.15
N LEU A 53 -6.23 3.28 -7.21
CA LEU A 53 -5.88 2.90 -5.85
C LEU A 53 -7.02 2.16 -5.17
N VAL A 54 -8.25 2.63 -5.34
CA VAL A 54 -9.42 1.97 -4.75
C VAL A 54 -9.52 0.54 -5.22
N VAL A 55 -9.40 0.33 -6.53
CA VAL A 55 -9.49 -1.01 -7.10
C VAL A 55 -8.37 -1.90 -6.58
N TRP A 56 -7.17 -1.36 -6.52
CA TRP A 56 -6.04 -2.15 -6.05
C TRP A 56 -6.23 -2.57 -4.59
N ILE A 57 -6.65 -1.64 -3.73
CA ILE A 57 -6.88 -1.95 -2.33
C ILE A 57 -7.94 -3.04 -2.18
N ASP A 58 -9.02 -2.94 -2.93
CA ASP A 58 -10.09 -3.92 -2.83
C ASP A 58 -9.61 -5.33 -3.13
N LYS A 59 -8.66 -5.46 -4.03
CA LYS A 59 -8.18 -6.77 -4.45
C LYS A 59 -6.97 -7.25 -3.68
N HIS A 60 -6.29 -6.37 -2.94
CA HIS A 60 -5.00 -6.70 -2.34
C HIS A 60 -4.92 -6.21 -0.90
N GLU A 61 -5.94 -6.51 -0.10
CA GLU A 61 -5.97 -6.01 1.28
C GLU A 61 -4.81 -6.55 2.11
N GLN A 62 -4.45 -7.82 1.91
CA GLN A 62 -3.33 -8.38 2.65
C GLN A 62 -2.02 -7.73 2.26
N GLU A 63 -1.82 -7.52 0.97
CA GLU A 63 -0.61 -6.87 0.50
C GLU A 63 -0.53 -5.43 0.99
N TYR A 64 -1.66 -4.77 1.09
CA TYR A 64 -1.67 -3.42 1.63
C TYR A 64 -1.15 -3.42 3.07
N GLY A 65 -1.64 -4.35 3.88
CA GLY A 65 -1.16 -4.46 5.26
C GLY A 65 0.32 -4.75 5.33
N GLN A 66 0.81 -5.65 4.50
CA GLN A 66 2.23 -5.96 4.46
C GLN A 66 3.05 -4.75 4.04
N GLY A 67 2.55 -3.97 3.08
CA GLY A 67 3.25 -2.79 2.63
C GLY A 67 3.35 -1.71 3.68
N LEU A 68 2.34 -1.61 4.55
CA LEU A 68 2.41 -0.66 5.64
C LEU A 68 3.55 -0.99 6.59
N LEU A 69 3.87 -2.26 6.76
CA LEU A 69 4.97 -2.69 7.61
C LEU A 69 6.31 -2.65 6.90
N ASN A 70 6.35 -3.04 5.65
CA ASN A 70 7.59 -3.25 4.91
C ASN A 70 7.88 -2.18 3.87
N GLY A 71 6.91 -1.33 3.59
CA GLY A 71 7.05 -0.32 2.54
C GLY A 71 6.48 -0.79 1.23
N PHE A 72 6.31 0.15 0.33
CA PHE A 72 5.83 -0.10 -1.03
C PHE A 72 6.87 0.32 -2.04
N GLN A 73 6.91 -0.38 -3.16
CA GLN A 73 7.86 -0.10 -4.21
C GLN A 73 7.15 -0.16 -5.55
N ALA A 74 7.52 0.75 -6.44
CA ALA A 74 6.91 0.77 -7.77
C ALA A 74 7.34 -0.47 -8.55
N GLU A 75 6.39 -1.04 -9.22
CA GLU A 75 6.61 -2.18 -10.10
C GLU A 75 6.77 -1.66 -11.52
N ASP A 76 7.88 -1.95 -12.13
CA ASP A 76 8.13 -1.48 -13.49
C ASP A 76 7.78 -2.51 -14.53
#